data_4e34e9c2e357414f8e872a1399b364b4
#
_entry.id   4e34e9c2e357414f8e872a1399b364b4
#
_cell.length_a   1.000
_cell.length_b   1.000
_cell.length_c   1.000
_cell.angle_alpha   90.00
_cell.angle_beta   90.00
_cell.angle_gamma   90.00
#
_symmetry.space_group_name_H-M   'P 1'
#
loop_
_entity.id
_entity.type
_entity.pdbx_description
1 polymer ?
#
loop_
_entity_poly.entity_id
_entity_poly.type
_entity_poly.pdbx_seq_one_letter_code
_entity_poly.pdbx_strand_id
1 'polypeptide(L)'
;EPAAPYSRDRKGLSLGEGSGMLVLMREDVAREQGAPVLAEILGYGLSADGYHPTAPHPEGRGAARAIQTALAQGGVSPEEVRYVNSHGTGTPKNDPAETAATKVGLGEDAAHRAAVSSTKSMIGHLLGGAGAIEAISTVKTLEQQLAPPTASFTEPDPDCDLDYITEGPRAMEIDIAVSNNFAFGGANASIVFARAGARPQGPATPALDRVVITGLGALTPAGTDLQALWEAYSGGRDCTSVEDGVRLGRVEYAAGDFLGPKERKRVDGLGLFSIISSRQALEDAALELTDENRIRVGAILGTGVGPMESMEGFSAGVIAEGAGGANPAVFPNTVYNAAGGQVAIKVGALGPASTVTVGHAAGASSLCYGCELAGADHADAMLCLGADSLTDTVIAAYRELGVLGGSAQSGAGSGEGGAGASNGGGSSMALSEAGVAVLVERLGAARKRGARIRAEVLGHAVTSDARGVGRLDPAGEGLERAMRLALERAGVSASEVVAVWASRCGLAVADRAEAKAIERLLGASVKVNAPKLLLGEPMGAGASLNAALALAAWEHGQDVGPVLVNSTSLGGTNFAIVLAPYAD
;
A
#
# COMPACT_ATOMS: atom_id res chain seq x y z
N GLU A 1 18.79 26.26 8.49
CA GLU A 1 20.06 25.79 7.89
C GLU A 1 19.72 24.74 6.82
N PRO A 2 20.42 24.69 5.69
CA PRO A 2 20.23 23.65 4.70
C PRO A 2 20.63 22.29 5.27
N ALA A 3 20.01 21.20 4.77
CA ALA A 3 20.46 19.86 5.09
C ALA A 3 21.89 19.66 4.57
N ALA A 4 22.75 19.03 5.37
CA ALA A 4 24.14 18.74 5.05
C ALA A 4 24.40 17.21 5.10
N PRO A 5 23.85 16.43 4.13
CA PRO A 5 24.02 14.99 4.14
C PRO A 5 25.49 14.57 4.18
N TYR A 6 25.78 13.54 4.98
CA TYR A 6 27.10 12.93 5.16
C TYR A 6 28.17 13.83 5.82
N SER A 7 27.82 15.08 6.15
CA SER A 7 28.71 15.96 6.91
C SER A 7 28.71 15.60 8.39
N ARG A 8 29.87 15.75 9.04
CA ARG A 8 30.03 15.49 10.47
C ARG A 8 29.10 16.35 11.34
N ASP A 9 28.89 17.61 10.94
CA ASP A 9 28.10 18.61 11.66
C ASP A 9 26.60 18.63 11.25
N ARG A 10 26.13 17.61 10.51
CA ARG A 10 24.71 17.49 10.12
C ARG A 10 23.78 17.50 11.33
N LYS A 11 22.66 18.22 11.24
CA LYS A 11 21.73 18.40 12.37
C LYS A 11 20.32 17.90 12.10
N GLY A 12 19.98 17.63 10.84
CA GLY A 12 18.64 17.21 10.45
C GLY A 12 18.36 17.48 8.98
N LEU A 13 17.12 17.17 8.60
CA LEU A 13 16.61 17.36 7.25
C LEU A 13 16.03 18.77 7.06
N SER A 14 16.03 19.26 5.82
CA SER A 14 15.22 20.41 5.40
C SER A 14 14.02 19.91 4.62
N LEU A 15 12.83 20.41 4.90
CA LEU A 15 11.63 20.07 4.10
C LEU A 15 11.68 20.77 2.75
N GLY A 16 11.19 20.09 1.73
CA GLY A 16 10.94 20.61 0.40
C GLY A 16 9.51 20.28 -0.03
N GLU A 17 9.05 20.90 -1.10
CA GLU A 17 7.77 20.58 -1.74
C GLU A 17 7.98 20.34 -3.23
N GLY A 18 7.10 19.53 -3.83
CA GLY A 18 7.15 19.26 -5.26
C GLY A 18 6.42 17.97 -5.63
N SER A 19 6.34 17.75 -6.93
CA SER A 19 5.71 16.57 -7.53
C SER A 19 6.53 16.10 -8.71
N GLY A 20 6.68 14.77 -8.84
CA GLY A 20 7.33 14.12 -9.98
C GLY A 20 6.39 13.11 -10.63
N MET A 21 6.43 13.02 -11.96
CA MET A 21 5.67 12.05 -12.74
C MET A 21 6.62 11.33 -13.71
N LEU A 22 6.61 10.01 -13.66
CA LEU A 22 7.27 9.16 -14.65
C LEU A 22 6.22 8.36 -15.41
N VAL A 23 6.35 8.31 -16.73
CA VAL A 23 5.54 7.43 -17.56
C VAL A 23 6.31 6.12 -17.72
N LEU A 24 5.76 5.05 -17.16
CA LEU A 24 6.30 3.70 -17.27
C LEU A 24 5.56 2.96 -18.39
N MET A 25 6.32 2.32 -19.26
CA MET A 25 5.78 1.56 -20.38
C MET A 25 6.57 0.27 -20.55
N ARG A 26 5.89 -0.81 -20.95
CA ARG A 26 6.60 -2.03 -21.34
C ARG A 26 7.48 -1.73 -22.55
N GLU A 27 8.67 -2.31 -22.59
CA GLU A 27 9.65 -2.04 -23.64
C GLU A 27 9.12 -2.35 -25.04
N ASP A 28 8.42 -3.50 -25.20
CA ASP A 28 7.80 -3.88 -26.47
C ASP A 28 6.77 -2.85 -26.98
N VAL A 29 5.93 -2.34 -26.07
CA VAL A 29 4.94 -1.30 -26.36
C VAL A 29 5.61 0.03 -26.68
N ALA A 30 6.67 0.40 -25.94
CA ALA A 30 7.43 1.62 -26.24
C ALA A 30 8.04 1.58 -27.63
N ARG A 31 8.63 0.45 -28.02
CA ARG A 31 9.20 0.25 -29.35
C ARG A 31 8.13 0.29 -30.45
N GLU A 32 7.00 -0.39 -30.24
CA GLU A 32 5.88 -0.39 -31.18
C GLU A 32 5.33 1.01 -31.44
N GLN A 33 5.25 1.83 -30.38
CA GLN A 33 4.75 3.21 -30.46
C GLN A 33 5.81 4.23 -30.86
N GLY A 34 7.08 3.83 -31.02
CA GLY A 34 8.17 4.74 -31.28
C GLY A 34 8.42 5.75 -30.17
N ALA A 35 8.05 5.40 -28.91
CA ALA A 35 8.24 6.26 -27.75
C ALA A 35 9.73 6.36 -27.36
N PRO A 36 10.23 7.55 -27.00
CA PRO A 36 11.60 7.69 -26.53
C PRO A 36 11.79 6.98 -25.17
N VAL A 37 12.71 6.04 -25.10
CA VAL A 37 13.13 5.39 -23.87
C VAL A 37 14.27 6.22 -23.25
N LEU A 38 14.03 6.82 -22.08
CA LEU A 38 15.02 7.65 -21.38
C LEU A 38 15.94 6.81 -20.48
N ALA A 39 15.39 5.79 -19.84
CA ALA A 39 16.10 4.81 -19.02
C ALA A 39 15.26 3.52 -18.93
N GLU A 40 15.88 2.45 -18.47
CA GLU A 40 15.24 1.17 -18.24
C GLU A 40 15.21 0.88 -16.73
N ILE A 41 14.10 0.39 -16.20
CA ILE A 41 14.01 -0.13 -14.84
C ILE A 41 14.30 -1.63 -14.91
N LEU A 42 15.42 -2.05 -14.33
CA LEU A 42 15.85 -3.45 -14.35
C LEU A 42 15.27 -4.26 -13.20
N GLY A 43 15.17 -3.65 -12.04
CA GLY A 43 14.68 -4.33 -10.85
C GLY A 43 14.37 -3.35 -9.71
N TYR A 44 13.64 -3.85 -8.73
CA TYR A 44 13.35 -3.11 -7.51
C TYR A 44 13.35 -4.05 -6.31
N GLY A 45 13.56 -3.51 -5.13
CA GLY A 45 13.53 -4.26 -3.88
C GLY A 45 12.83 -3.47 -2.79
N LEU A 46 12.03 -4.17 -2.00
CA LEU A 46 11.31 -3.64 -0.86
C LEU A 46 11.65 -4.45 0.39
N SER A 47 11.69 -3.79 1.55
CA SER A 47 11.87 -4.47 2.84
C SER A 47 11.34 -3.65 3.99
N ALA A 48 11.26 -4.25 5.17
CA ALA A 48 11.02 -3.52 6.41
C ALA A 48 12.19 -3.71 7.39
N ASP A 49 12.53 -2.67 8.16
CA ASP A 49 13.50 -2.77 9.24
C ASP A 49 12.94 -3.51 10.47
N GLY A 50 11.65 -3.29 10.77
CA GLY A 50 10.99 -3.82 11.97
C GLY A 50 11.69 -3.41 13.27
N TYR A 51 12.35 -2.25 13.28
CA TYR A 51 13.24 -1.81 14.36
C TYR A 51 12.64 -0.71 15.25
N HIS A 52 12.32 0.43 14.66
CA HIS A 52 11.86 1.61 15.38
C HIS A 52 10.93 2.47 14.52
N PRO A 53 9.92 3.18 15.09
CA PRO A 53 8.99 3.98 14.30
C PRO A 53 9.61 5.09 13.43
N THR A 54 10.75 5.67 13.85
CA THR A 54 11.36 6.81 13.15
C THR A 54 12.86 6.67 12.88
N ALA A 55 13.53 5.68 13.48
CA ALA A 55 14.96 5.48 13.30
C ALA A 55 15.19 4.27 12.40
N PRO A 56 16.10 4.36 11.41
CA PRO A 56 16.54 3.20 10.64
C PRO A 56 17.28 2.19 11.54
N HIS A 57 17.38 0.96 11.08
CA HIS A 57 18.22 -0.02 11.74
C HIS A 57 19.69 0.45 11.67
N PRO A 58 20.44 0.54 12.79
CA PRO A 58 21.79 1.13 12.80
C PRO A 58 22.77 0.49 11.82
N GLU A 59 22.65 -0.81 11.59
CA GLU A 59 23.48 -1.56 10.64
C GLU A 59 22.89 -1.57 9.22
N GLY A 60 21.82 -0.83 8.94
CA GLY A 60 21.18 -0.74 7.64
C GLY A 60 20.66 -2.06 7.04
N ARG A 61 20.38 -3.08 7.87
CA ARG A 61 20.05 -4.44 7.40
C ARG A 61 18.84 -4.49 6.46
N GLY A 62 17.77 -3.75 6.77
CA GLY A 62 16.57 -3.68 5.92
C GLY A 62 16.91 -3.03 4.60
N ALA A 63 17.50 -1.84 4.63
CA ALA A 63 17.89 -1.10 3.43
C ALA A 63 18.84 -1.90 2.54
N ALA A 64 19.82 -2.61 3.13
CA ALA A 64 20.73 -3.50 2.39
C ALA A 64 19.95 -4.62 1.65
N ARG A 65 18.94 -5.23 2.30
CA ARG A 65 18.10 -6.25 1.64
C ARG A 65 17.34 -5.66 0.45
N ALA A 66 16.80 -4.44 0.58
CA ALA A 66 16.14 -3.79 -0.54
C ALA A 66 17.09 -3.60 -1.74
N ILE A 67 18.32 -3.13 -1.49
CA ILE A 67 19.36 -2.99 -2.53
C ILE A 67 19.68 -4.35 -3.16
N GLN A 68 19.97 -5.37 -2.35
CA GLN A 68 20.32 -6.72 -2.84
C GLN A 68 19.18 -7.33 -3.66
N THR A 69 17.93 -7.19 -3.22
CA THR A 69 16.77 -7.69 -3.97
C THR A 69 16.60 -6.98 -5.30
N ALA A 70 16.79 -5.65 -5.33
CA ALA A 70 16.71 -4.87 -6.56
C ALA A 70 17.78 -5.30 -7.59
N LEU A 71 19.01 -5.51 -7.15
CA LEU A 71 20.10 -5.98 -7.99
C LEU A 71 19.85 -7.40 -8.51
N ALA A 72 19.45 -8.32 -7.61
CA ALA A 72 19.17 -9.71 -7.97
C ALA A 72 18.05 -9.81 -9.01
N GLN A 73 16.96 -9.06 -8.82
CA GLN A 73 15.86 -9.00 -9.79
C GLN A 73 16.31 -8.46 -11.14
N GLY A 74 17.14 -7.42 -11.13
CA GLY A 74 17.69 -6.82 -12.35
C GLY A 74 18.77 -7.64 -13.02
N GLY A 75 19.23 -8.75 -12.42
CA GLY A 75 20.40 -9.50 -12.90
C GLY A 75 21.65 -8.63 -12.99
N VAL A 76 21.81 -7.70 -12.04
CA VAL A 76 22.92 -6.73 -12.00
C VAL A 76 23.92 -7.15 -10.93
N SER A 77 25.20 -7.23 -11.30
CA SER A 77 26.26 -7.43 -10.31
C SER A 77 26.57 -6.10 -9.60
N PRO A 78 26.96 -6.12 -8.32
CA PRO A 78 27.28 -4.91 -7.57
C PRO A 78 28.36 -4.03 -8.24
N GLU A 79 29.31 -4.65 -8.93
CA GLU A 79 30.42 -3.98 -9.62
C GLU A 79 29.97 -3.12 -10.82
N GLU A 80 28.80 -3.40 -11.37
CA GLU A 80 28.21 -2.62 -12.47
C GLU A 80 27.61 -1.30 -11.99
N VAL A 81 27.28 -1.18 -10.69
CA VAL A 81 26.69 0.04 -10.12
C VAL A 81 27.76 1.14 -10.06
N ARG A 82 27.54 2.20 -10.82
CA ARG A 82 28.47 3.35 -10.90
C ARG A 82 27.97 4.57 -10.12
N TYR A 83 26.65 4.66 -9.86
CA TYR A 83 26.06 5.79 -9.18
C TYR A 83 24.94 5.34 -8.24
N VAL A 84 24.90 5.93 -7.06
CA VAL A 84 23.83 5.78 -6.08
C VAL A 84 23.20 7.14 -5.79
N ASN A 85 21.95 7.33 -6.19
CA ASN A 85 21.11 8.40 -5.68
C ASN A 85 20.59 7.96 -4.31
N SER A 86 21.18 8.50 -3.27
CA SER A 86 20.94 8.06 -1.91
C SER A 86 19.72 8.75 -1.30
N HIS A 87 19.16 8.12 -0.25
CA HIS A 87 18.14 8.75 0.59
C HIS A 87 18.68 10.00 1.31
N GLY A 88 19.91 9.97 1.83
CA GLY A 88 20.75 11.09 2.26
C GLY A 88 20.01 12.28 2.85
N THR A 89 19.46 12.15 4.06
CA THR A 89 18.58 13.16 4.66
C THR A 89 19.32 14.26 5.42
N GLY A 90 20.61 14.09 5.70
CA GLY A 90 21.36 14.97 6.59
C GLY A 90 21.04 14.75 8.06
N THR A 91 20.49 13.60 8.42
CA THR A 91 20.18 13.29 9.83
C THR A 91 21.28 12.45 10.47
N PRO A 92 21.54 12.65 11.78
CA PRO A 92 22.59 11.92 12.49
C PRO A 92 22.43 10.40 12.47
N LYS A 93 21.20 9.88 12.29
CA LYS A 93 20.94 8.44 12.30
C LYS A 93 20.87 7.82 10.92
N ASN A 94 20.29 8.54 9.94
CA ASN A 94 20.09 7.97 8.61
C ASN A 94 21.42 7.80 7.87
N ASP A 95 22.23 8.83 7.81
CA ASP A 95 23.36 8.86 6.88
C ASP A 95 24.42 7.78 7.19
N PRO A 96 24.78 7.50 8.46
CA PRO A 96 25.65 6.36 8.78
C PRO A 96 24.96 5.01 8.51
N ALA A 97 23.66 4.88 8.82
CA ALA A 97 22.93 3.64 8.58
C ALA A 97 22.81 3.34 7.07
N GLU A 98 22.61 4.36 6.24
CA GLU A 98 22.57 4.23 4.78
C GLU A 98 23.97 3.90 4.22
N THR A 99 25.03 4.52 4.76
CA THR A 99 26.40 4.17 4.39
C THR A 99 26.67 2.69 4.65
N ALA A 100 26.31 2.19 5.86
CA ALA A 100 26.42 0.78 6.20
C ALA A 100 25.56 -0.10 5.28
N ALA A 101 24.31 0.32 4.98
CA ALA A 101 23.41 -0.39 4.08
C ALA A 101 23.97 -0.51 2.66
N THR A 102 24.55 0.55 2.13
CA THR A 102 25.16 0.58 0.80
C THR A 102 26.36 -0.36 0.72
N LYS A 103 27.21 -0.37 1.76
CA LYS A 103 28.34 -1.31 1.87
C LYS A 103 27.89 -2.76 1.93
N VAL A 104 26.88 -3.07 2.74
CA VAL A 104 26.33 -4.44 2.83
C VAL A 104 25.59 -4.83 1.55
N GLY A 105 24.88 -3.88 0.94
CA GLY A 105 24.06 -4.11 -0.25
C GLY A 105 24.86 -4.35 -1.52
N LEU A 106 25.93 -3.56 -1.73
CA LEU A 106 26.81 -3.65 -2.89
C LEU A 106 28.09 -4.48 -2.62
N GLY A 107 28.41 -4.76 -1.37
CA GLY A 107 29.74 -5.21 -0.97
C GLY A 107 30.73 -4.03 -0.85
N GLU A 108 31.67 -4.15 0.08
CA GLU A 108 32.59 -3.06 0.49
C GLU A 108 33.32 -2.43 -0.71
N ASP A 109 33.93 -3.27 -1.57
CA ASP A 109 34.70 -2.79 -2.71
C ASP A 109 33.85 -2.07 -3.78
N ALA A 110 32.66 -2.59 -4.09
CA ALA A 110 31.78 -1.98 -5.08
C ALA A 110 31.17 -0.68 -4.55
N ALA A 111 30.81 -0.64 -3.27
CA ALA A 111 30.29 0.55 -2.61
C ALA A 111 31.28 1.73 -2.64
N HIS A 112 32.56 1.48 -2.40
CA HIS A 112 33.60 2.53 -2.47
C HIS A 112 33.92 2.98 -3.92
N ARG A 113 33.59 2.18 -4.94
CA ARG A 113 33.76 2.57 -6.35
C ARG A 113 32.55 3.31 -6.93
N ALA A 114 31.40 3.18 -6.31
CA ALA A 114 30.20 3.87 -6.74
C ALA A 114 30.20 5.31 -6.22
N ALA A 115 29.97 6.27 -7.10
CA ALA A 115 29.76 7.65 -6.70
C ALA A 115 28.38 7.81 -6.05
N VAL A 116 28.31 8.54 -4.94
CA VAL A 116 27.08 8.71 -4.15
C VAL A 116 26.70 10.20 -4.04
N SER A 117 25.44 10.53 -4.22
CA SER A 117 24.97 11.88 -3.89
C SER A 117 23.53 11.91 -3.42
N SER A 118 23.18 12.95 -2.66
CA SER A 118 21.83 13.21 -2.17
C SER A 118 21.21 14.40 -2.89
N THR A 119 20.17 14.14 -3.67
CA THR A 119 19.35 15.17 -4.31
C THR A 119 18.66 16.06 -3.27
N LYS A 120 18.31 15.53 -2.09
CA LYS A 120 17.69 16.28 -0.98
C LYS A 120 18.54 17.43 -0.47
N SER A 121 19.86 17.37 -0.63
CA SER A 121 20.76 18.46 -0.27
C SER A 121 20.48 19.76 -1.06
N MET A 122 19.90 19.65 -2.24
CA MET A 122 19.63 20.78 -3.16
C MET A 122 18.18 21.24 -3.12
N ILE A 123 17.22 20.31 -2.95
CA ILE A 123 15.80 20.61 -3.11
C ILE A 123 14.98 20.39 -1.82
N GLY A 124 15.62 19.90 -0.76
CA GLY A 124 14.94 19.47 0.47
C GLY A 124 14.29 18.10 0.37
N HIS A 125 13.73 17.65 1.47
CA HIS A 125 13.03 16.36 1.57
C HIS A 125 11.54 16.53 1.24
N LEU A 126 11.10 16.03 0.09
CA LEU A 126 9.73 16.17 -0.40
C LEU A 126 8.78 15.09 0.20
N LEU A 127 9.20 14.38 1.25
CA LEU A 127 8.42 13.32 1.88
C LEU A 127 7.95 12.28 0.85
N GLY A 128 6.64 12.10 0.68
CA GLY A 128 6.08 11.17 -0.30
C GLY A 128 6.43 11.44 -1.75
N GLY A 129 6.79 12.68 -2.11
CA GLY A 129 7.23 13.05 -3.46
C GLY A 129 8.72 12.80 -3.73
N ALA A 130 9.53 12.54 -2.70
CA ALA A 130 10.98 12.45 -2.81
C ALA A 130 11.41 11.37 -3.81
N GLY A 131 10.88 10.15 -3.70
CA GLY A 131 11.27 9.04 -4.55
C GLY A 131 11.02 9.28 -6.04
N ALA A 132 9.92 9.96 -6.39
CA ALA A 132 9.62 10.27 -7.78
C ALA A 132 10.62 11.30 -8.37
N ILE A 133 10.94 12.35 -7.62
CA ILE A 133 11.92 13.36 -8.06
C ILE A 133 13.33 12.78 -8.12
N GLU A 134 13.70 11.94 -7.18
CA GLU A 134 15.01 11.27 -7.15
C GLU A 134 15.14 10.25 -8.28
N ALA A 135 14.07 9.54 -8.62
CA ALA A 135 14.05 8.70 -9.82
C ALA A 135 14.24 9.53 -11.10
N ILE A 136 13.57 10.70 -11.23
CA ILE A 136 13.77 11.62 -12.35
C ILE A 136 15.20 12.13 -12.38
N SER A 137 15.78 12.51 -11.24
CA SER A 137 17.19 12.92 -11.14
C SER A 137 18.12 11.80 -11.60
N THR A 138 17.87 10.55 -11.19
CA THR A 138 18.63 9.38 -11.59
C THR A 138 18.53 9.13 -13.10
N VAL A 139 17.33 9.22 -13.69
CA VAL A 139 17.13 9.11 -15.15
C VAL A 139 17.92 10.20 -15.89
N LYS A 140 17.88 11.45 -15.40
CA LYS A 140 18.65 12.55 -16.00
C LYS A 140 20.18 12.37 -15.85
N THR A 141 20.62 11.80 -14.73
CA THR A 141 22.03 11.44 -14.53
C THR A 141 22.50 10.41 -15.58
N LEU A 142 21.69 9.38 -15.82
CA LEU A 142 21.97 8.37 -16.86
C LEU A 142 21.95 8.95 -18.28
N GLU A 143 21.00 9.83 -18.58
CA GLU A 143 20.88 10.47 -19.89
C GLU A 143 22.06 11.42 -20.19
N GLN A 144 22.45 12.22 -19.19
CA GLN A 144 23.46 13.25 -19.36
C GLN A 144 24.88 12.79 -19.02
N GLN A 145 25.05 11.61 -18.42
CA GLN A 145 26.33 11.09 -17.93
C GLN A 145 27.02 12.09 -16.97
N LEU A 146 26.20 12.75 -16.14
CA LEU A 146 26.58 13.81 -15.22
C LEU A 146 25.92 13.59 -13.86
N ALA A 147 26.68 13.11 -12.88
CA ALA A 147 26.17 12.88 -11.53
C ALA A 147 26.10 14.20 -10.75
N PRO A 148 24.93 14.50 -10.12
CA PRO A 148 24.74 15.72 -9.34
C PRO A 148 25.54 15.67 -8.03
N PRO A 149 25.89 16.82 -7.43
CA PRO A 149 26.60 16.87 -6.17
C PRO A 149 25.66 16.70 -4.96
N THR A 150 26.24 16.36 -3.81
CA THR A 150 25.67 16.62 -2.49
C THR A 150 26.03 18.06 -2.10
N ALA A 151 25.07 18.96 -2.21
CA ALA A 151 25.28 20.35 -1.81
C ALA A 151 25.35 20.50 -0.28
N SER A 152 25.83 21.66 0.18
CA SER A 152 25.93 22.00 1.61
C SER A 152 26.81 21.06 2.44
N PHE A 153 27.65 20.27 1.80
CA PHE A 153 28.66 19.45 2.49
C PHE A 153 29.71 20.37 3.11
N THR A 154 30.08 20.10 4.37
CA THR A 154 31.04 20.93 5.14
C THR A 154 32.32 20.17 5.46
N GLU A 155 32.22 19.08 6.21
CA GLU A 155 33.39 18.30 6.59
C GLU A 155 33.07 16.80 6.61
N PRO A 156 34.05 15.93 6.29
CA PRO A 156 33.89 14.48 6.28
C PRO A 156 33.52 13.91 7.67
N ASP A 157 32.59 12.96 7.67
CA ASP A 157 32.28 12.13 8.82
C ASP A 157 32.92 10.75 8.64
N PRO A 158 33.71 10.24 9.61
CA PRO A 158 34.32 8.91 9.52
C PRO A 158 33.32 7.75 9.38
N ASP A 159 32.08 7.93 9.85
CA ASP A 159 31.02 6.94 9.73
C ASP A 159 30.33 6.98 8.36
N CYS A 160 30.70 7.96 7.51
CA CYS A 160 30.20 8.17 6.15
C CYS A 160 31.40 8.28 5.20
N ASP A 161 32.00 7.15 4.83
CA ASP A 161 33.29 7.07 4.16
C ASP A 161 33.24 6.61 2.70
N LEU A 162 32.07 6.71 2.03
CA LEU A 162 31.92 6.42 0.60
C LEU A 162 32.37 7.60 -0.28
N ASP A 163 32.40 7.42 -1.62
CA ASP A 163 32.72 8.47 -2.58
C ASP A 163 31.54 9.45 -2.76
N TYR A 164 31.35 10.34 -1.79
CA TYR A 164 30.31 11.38 -1.89
C TYR A 164 30.77 12.49 -2.82
N ILE A 165 29.94 12.81 -3.84
CA ILE A 165 30.22 13.91 -4.76
C ILE A 165 29.97 15.24 -4.06
N THR A 166 31.01 15.98 -3.72
CA THR A 166 30.94 17.23 -2.93
C THR A 166 31.45 18.46 -3.64
N GLU A 167 32.28 18.30 -4.70
CA GLU A 167 32.99 19.38 -5.38
C GLU A 167 32.16 20.08 -6.48
N GLY A 168 31.01 19.52 -6.83
CA GLY A 168 30.15 19.96 -7.93
C GLY A 168 29.76 18.77 -8.82
N PRO A 169 29.00 18.98 -9.90
CA PRO A 169 28.58 17.90 -10.78
C PRO A 169 29.79 17.16 -11.36
N ARG A 170 29.74 15.81 -11.38
CA ARG A 170 30.82 14.96 -11.86
C ARG A 170 30.44 14.27 -13.17
N ALA A 171 31.18 14.54 -14.26
CA ALA A 171 31.03 13.81 -15.50
C ALA A 171 31.68 12.42 -15.36
N MET A 172 30.93 11.35 -15.65
CA MET A 172 31.41 9.97 -15.54
C MET A 172 30.53 9.02 -16.35
N GLU A 173 31.08 7.89 -16.79
CA GLU A 173 30.32 6.83 -17.43
C GLU A 173 29.43 6.12 -16.41
N ILE A 174 28.12 6.13 -16.64
CA ILE A 174 27.11 5.52 -15.78
C ILE A 174 26.15 4.72 -16.65
N ASP A 175 26.31 3.41 -16.67
CA ASP A 175 25.34 2.52 -17.33
C ASP A 175 24.28 2.03 -16.35
N ILE A 176 24.65 1.82 -15.08
CA ILE A 176 23.77 1.33 -14.02
C ILE A 176 23.81 2.30 -12.84
N ALA A 177 22.63 2.67 -12.37
CA ALA A 177 22.42 3.49 -11.19
C ALA A 177 21.38 2.87 -10.25
N VAL A 178 21.53 3.13 -8.96
CA VAL A 178 20.58 2.74 -7.91
C VAL A 178 19.97 3.99 -7.29
N SER A 179 18.66 3.99 -7.04
CA SER A 179 17.97 5.04 -6.28
C SER A 179 17.33 4.43 -5.03
N ASN A 180 17.70 4.97 -3.86
CA ASN A 180 17.27 4.48 -2.56
C ASN A 180 16.31 5.45 -1.88
N ASN A 181 15.25 4.92 -1.28
CA ASN A 181 14.33 5.67 -0.43
C ASN A 181 13.96 4.88 0.81
N PHE A 182 14.12 5.51 1.97
CA PHE A 182 13.81 4.93 3.27
C PHE A 182 12.82 5.81 4.01
N ALA A 183 11.89 5.21 4.74
CA ALA A 183 10.79 5.95 5.36
C ALA A 183 10.68 5.65 6.86
N PHE A 184 10.02 6.56 7.58
CA PHE A 184 9.56 6.28 8.93
C PHE A 184 8.76 4.96 8.95
N GLY A 185 8.77 4.24 10.06
CA GLY A 185 8.23 2.88 10.11
C GLY A 185 9.20 1.81 9.62
N GLY A 186 10.35 2.23 9.02
CA GLY A 186 11.38 1.32 8.53
C GLY A 186 11.07 0.67 7.19
N ALA A 187 10.19 1.26 6.37
CA ALA A 187 9.99 0.80 5.00
C ALA A 187 11.15 1.26 4.11
N ASN A 188 11.74 0.35 3.37
CA ASN A 188 12.89 0.59 2.49
C ASN A 188 12.53 0.21 1.04
N ALA A 189 12.93 1.04 0.09
CA ALA A 189 12.79 0.80 -1.33
C ALA A 189 14.10 1.14 -2.06
N SER A 190 14.46 0.29 -3.01
CA SER A 190 15.61 0.50 -3.91
C SER A 190 15.18 0.15 -5.33
N ILE A 191 15.58 0.97 -6.30
CA ILE A 191 15.30 0.75 -7.73
C ILE A 191 16.62 0.80 -8.50
N VAL A 192 16.81 -0.18 -9.39
CA VAL A 192 17.96 -0.25 -10.31
C VAL A 192 17.52 0.27 -11.67
N PHE A 193 18.22 1.30 -12.13
CA PHE A 193 18.04 1.88 -13.45
C PHE A 193 19.24 1.58 -14.35
N ALA A 194 18.98 1.38 -15.63
CA ALA A 194 19.99 1.34 -16.66
C ALA A 194 19.84 2.50 -17.65
N ARG A 195 20.96 2.96 -18.21
CA ARG A 195 20.95 3.86 -19.35
C ARG A 195 20.26 3.18 -20.54
N ALA A 196 19.45 3.91 -21.28
CA ALA A 196 18.72 3.38 -22.43
C ALA A 196 19.69 2.68 -23.41
N GLY A 197 19.41 1.41 -23.70
CA GLY A 197 20.20 0.57 -24.59
C GLY A 197 21.52 0.04 -24.03
N ALA A 198 21.84 0.28 -22.74
CA ALA A 198 23.02 -0.31 -22.11
C ALA A 198 22.86 -1.82 -21.87
N ARG A 199 21.62 -2.30 -21.80
CA ARG A 199 21.24 -3.71 -21.67
C ARG A 199 20.36 -4.14 -22.84
N PRO A 200 20.93 -4.58 -23.98
CA PRO A 200 20.13 -4.94 -25.17
C PRO A 200 19.19 -6.14 -24.97
N GLN A 201 19.41 -6.91 -23.93
CA GLN A 201 18.49 -7.96 -23.47
C GLN A 201 18.29 -7.74 -21.97
N GLY A 202 17.18 -7.10 -21.62
CA GLY A 202 16.75 -7.01 -20.22
C GLY A 202 16.53 -8.39 -19.61
N PRO A 203 16.45 -8.50 -18.27
CA PRO A 203 16.12 -9.76 -17.62
C PRO A 203 14.79 -10.27 -18.18
N ALA A 204 14.71 -11.58 -18.49
CA ALA A 204 13.45 -12.20 -18.89
C ALA A 204 12.44 -11.98 -17.76
N THR A 205 11.29 -11.39 -18.08
CA THR A 205 10.21 -11.27 -17.09
C THR A 205 9.76 -12.68 -16.71
N PRO A 206 10.00 -13.15 -15.48
CA PRO A 206 9.56 -14.47 -15.08
C PRO A 206 8.02 -14.52 -15.13
N ALA A 207 7.47 -15.68 -15.49
CA ALA A 207 6.04 -15.90 -15.31
C ALA A 207 5.72 -15.81 -13.81
N LEU A 208 4.63 -15.14 -13.46
CA LEU A 208 4.19 -15.05 -12.08
C LEU A 208 3.79 -16.45 -11.57
N ASP A 209 4.24 -16.79 -10.38
CA ASP A 209 3.79 -18.00 -9.68
C ASP A 209 2.32 -17.88 -9.28
N ARG A 210 1.64 -19.02 -9.15
CA ARG A 210 0.29 -19.06 -8.59
C ARG A 210 0.31 -18.57 -7.14
N VAL A 211 -0.70 -17.78 -6.78
CA VAL A 211 -0.84 -17.19 -5.44
C VAL A 211 -2.12 -17.68 -4.78
N VAL A 212 -2.00 -18.10 -3.54
CA VAL A 212 -3.08 -18.70 -2.77
C VAL A 212 -3.33 -17.95 -1.46
N ILE A 213 -4.55 -18.01 -0.95
CA ILE A 213 -4.92 -17.46 0.35
C ILE A 213 -4.88 -18.59 1.38
N THR A 214 -4.16 -18.37 2.47
CA THR A 214 -3.97 -19.37 3.53
C THR A 214 -4.48 -18.92 4.89
N GLY A 215 -4.61 -17.60 5.12
CA GLY A 215 -5.07 -17.07 6.40
C GLY A 215 -5.88 -15.79 6.28
N LEU A 216 -6.75 -15.59 7.23
CA LEU A 216 -7.65 -14.45 7.35
C LEU A 216 -7.69 -13.95 8.79
N GLY A 217 -7.79 -12.63 8.98
CA GLY A 217 -8.04 -12.01 10.27
C GLY A 217 -9.01 -10.85 10.12
N ALA A 218 -9.94 -10.67 11.04
CA ALA A 218 -10.96 -9.65 10.92
C ALA A 218 -11.39 -9.06 12.26
N LEU A 219 -11.42 -7.74 12.32
CA LEU A 219 -12.13 -6.92 13.31
C LEU A 219 -13.13 -6.06 12.55
N THR A 220 -14.41 -6.20 12.87
CA THR A 220 -15.49 -5.55 12.13
C THR A 220 -16.62 -5.16 13.10
N PRO A 221 -17.60 -4.35 12.69
CA PRO A 221 -18.77 -4.10 13.51
C PRO A 221 -19.59 -5.36 13.88
N ALA A 222 -19.35 -6.46 13.18
CA ALA A 222 -19.96 -7.76 13.48
C ALA A 222 -19.32 -8.46 14.68
N GLY A 223 -18.05 -8.18 14.95
CA GLY A 223 -17.26 -8.80 16.01
C GLY A 223 -15.77 -8.83 15.66
N THR A 224 -15.01 -9.54 16.46
CA THR A 224 -13.53 -9.51 16.44
C THR A 224 -12.90 -10.74 15.79
N ASP A 225 -13.67 -11.56 15.10
CA ASP A 225 -13.19 -12.76 14.39
C ASP A 225 -14.05 -13.08 13.16
N LEU A 226 -13.59 -14.05 12.36
CA LEU A 226 -14.25 -14.46 11.13
C LEU A 226 -15.59 -15.15 11.36
N GLN A 227 -15.74 -15.86 12.47
CA GLN A 227 -17.01 -16.56 12.77
C GLN A 227 -18.10 -15.56 13.08
N ALA A 228 -17.84 -14.57 13.94
CA ALA A 228 -18.79 -13.50 14.25
C ALA A 228 -19.17 -12.70 13.00
N LEU A 229 -18.19 -12.46 12.10
CA LEU A 229 -18.41 -11.80 10.81
C LEU A 229 -19.36 -12.63 9.92
N TRP A 230 -19.11 -13.92 9.78
CA TRP A 230 -19.95 -14.83 8.99
C TRP A 230 -21.35 -14.97 9.56
N GLU A 231 -21.48 -15.19 10.87
CA GLU A 231 -22.79 -15.33 11.55
C GLU A 231 -23.64 -14.08 11.39
N ALA A 232 -23.03 -12.90 11.51
CA ALA A 232 -23.75 -11.64 11.32
C ALA A 232 -24.24 -11.49 9.86
N TYR A 233 -23.34 -11.73 8.89
CA TYR A 233 -23.69 -11.60 7.48
C TYR A 233 -24.73 -12.64 7.05
N SER A 234 -24.52 -13.91 7.32
CA SER A 234 -25.43 -15.00 6.93
C SER A 234 -26.78 -14.92 7.63
N GLY A 235 -26.80 -14.39 8.85
CA GLY A 235 -28.03 -14.13 9.61
C GLY A 235 -28.75 -12.83 9.21
N GLY A 236 -28.19 -12.04 8.29
CA GLY A 236 -28.78 -10.76 7.85
C GLY A 236 -28.79 -9.68 8.95
N ARG A 237 -27.85 -9.74 9.92
CA ARG A 237 -27.78 -8.80 11.04
C ARG A 237 -27.24 -7.44 10.57
N ASP A 238 -28.01 -6.38 10.79
CA ASP A 238 -27.52 -5.01 10.66
C ASP A 238 -26.58 -4.69 11.83
N CYS A 239 -25.31 -4.43 11.53
CA CYS A 239 -24.27 -4.15 12.50
C CYS A 239 -23.98 -2.65 12.64
N THR A 240 -24.90 -1.80 12.17
CA THR A 240 -24.79 -0.34 12.29
C THR A 240 -25.79 0.23 13.26
N SER A 241 -25.46 1.34 13.89
CA SER A 241 -26.32 2.11 14.78
C SER A 241 -26.46 3.56 14.31
N VAL A 242 -27.45 4.27 14.80
CA VAL A 242 -27.60 5.71 14.52
C VAL A 242 -26.93 6.50 15.63
N GLU A 243 -25.91 7.28 15.26
CA GLU A 243 -25.17 8.18 16.13
C GLU A 243 -25.27 9.60 15.53
N ASP A 244 -25.76 10.57 16.30
CA ASP A 244 -25.93 11.97 15.85
C ASP A 244 -26.62 12.12 14.48
N GLY A 245 -27.61 11.26 14.22
CA GLY A 245 -28.42 11.32 13.01
C GLY A 245 -27.81 10.67 11.77
N VAL A 246 -26.65 10.00 11.86
CA VAL A 246 -26.04 9.21 10.80
C VAL A 246 -25.86 7.77 11.22
N ARG A 247 -25.82 6.84 10.25
CA ARG A 247 -25.60 5.41 10.51
C ARG A 247 -24.11 5.11 10.51
N LEU A 248 -23.62 4.51 11.61
CA LEU A 248 -22.24 4.15 11.81
C LEU A 248 -22.11 2.69 12.27
N GLY A 249 -21.05 2.00 11.79
CA GLY A 249 -20.65 0.70 12.29
C GLY A 249 -19.34 0.81 13.07
N ARG A 250 -19.42 0.64 14.40
CA ARG A 250 -18.26 0.67 15.29
C ARG A 250 -17.77 -0.73 15.60
N VAL A 251 -16.45 -0.90 15.74
CA VAL A 251 -15.86 -2.14 16.23
C VAL A 251 -15.85 -2.14 17.75
N GLU A 252 -16.60 -3.03 18.35
CA GLU A 252 -16.59 -3.22 19.81
C GLU A 252 -15.50 -4.23 20.18
N TYR A 253 -14.41 -3.77 20.81
CA TYR A 253 -13.32 -4.61 21.24
C TYR A 253 -12.57 -4.02 22.45
N ALA A 254 -11.99 -4.89 23.26
CA ALA A 254 -11.05 -4.50 24.29
C ALA A 254 -9.63 -4.79 23.81
N ALA A 255 -8.88 -3.75 23.43
CA ALA A 255 -7.53 -3.92 22.91
C ALA A 255 -6.59 -4.70 23.86
N GLY A 256 -6.95 -4.77 25.16
CA GLY A 256 -6.23 -5.54 26.18
C GLY A 256 -6.32 -7.05 26.01
N ASP A 257 -7.33 -7.54 25.31
CA ASP A 257 -7.51 -8.97 25.06
C ASP A 257 -6.56 -9.49 23.99
N PHE A 258 -6.06 -8.58 23.12
CA PHE A 258 -5.19 -8.91 22.00
C PHE A 258 -3.74 -8.48 22.20
N LEU A 259 -3.52 -7.37 22.91
CA LEU A 259 -2.21 -6.73 23.00
C LEU A 259 -1.89 -6.31 24.43
N GLY A 260 -0.67 -6.60 24.88
CA GLY A 260 -0.18 -6.18 26.18
C GLY A 260 -0.06 -4.65 26.30
N PRO A 261 0.01 -4.10 27.55
CA PRO A 261 0.07 -2.66 27.77
C PRO A 261 1.26 -1.96 27.07
N LYS A 262 2.40 -2.65 26.96
CA LYS A 262 3.59 -2.12 26.28
C LYS A 262 3.41 -2.09 24.75
N GLU A 263 2.69 -3.07 24.19
CA GLU A 263 2.43 -3.16 22.76
C GLU A 263 1.44 -2.11 22.29
N ARG A 264 0.41 -1.82 23.09
CA ARG A 264 -0.61 -0.80 22.82
C ARG A 264 -0.10 0.64 22.94
N LYS A 265 0.99 0.84 23.69
CA LYS A 265 1.52 2.18 23.93
C LYS A 265 1.93 2.84 22.61
N ARG A 266 1.40 4.04 22.37
CA ARG A 266 1.66 4.86 21.17
C ARG A 266 1.19 4.23 19.85
N VAL A 267 0.16 3.41 19.88
CA VAL A 267 -0.51 2.86 18.68
C VAL A 267 -1.93 3.40 18.67
N ASP A 268 -2.33 3.99 17.56
CA ASP A 268 -3.71 4.49 17.34
C ASP A 268 -4.65 3.38 16.84
N GLY A 269 -5.93 3.69 16.64
CA GLY A 269 -6.94 2.73 16.21
C GLY A 269 -6.58 2.02 14.90
N LEU A 270 -6.08 2.75 13.90
CA LEU A 270 -5.63 2.17 12.64
C LEU A 270 -4.50 1.16 12.84
N GLY A 271 -3.52 1.52 13.67
CA GLY A 271 -2.42 0.63 14.03
C GLY A 271 -2.88 -0.61 14.79
N LEU A 272 -3.82 -0.46 15.75
CA LEU A 272 -4.38 -1.57 16.51
C LEU A 272 -5.11 -2.55 15.59
N PHE A 273 -6.00 -2.06 14.72
CA PHE A 273 -6.72 -2.89 13.75
C PHE A 273 -5.75 -3.67 12.84
N SER A 274 -4.72 -2.97 12.35
CA SER A 274 -3.71 -3.58 11.47
C SER A 274 -2.90 -4.67 12.16
N ILE A 275 -2.48 -4.46 13.40
CA ILE A 275 -1.68 -5.44 14.17
C ILE A 275 -2.53 -6.67 14.52
N ILE A 276 -3.75 -6.44 15.06
CA ILE A 276 -4.61 -7.53 15.54
C ILE A 276 -5.03 -8.42 14.37
N SER A 277 -5.54 -7.83 13.27
CA SER A 277 -5.95 -8.61 12.10
C SER A 277 -4.77 -9.35 11.46
N SER A 278 -3.56 -8.78 11.45
CA SER A 278 -2.35 -9.45 10.97
C SER A 278 -2.02 -10.70 11.80
N ARG A 279 -2.07 -10.59 13.13
CA ARG A 279 -1.81 -11.74 14.02
C ARG A 279 -2.84 -12.84 13.84
N GLN A 280 -4.11 -12.48 13.74
CA GLN A 280 -5.18 -13.44 13.45
C GLN A 280 -4.97 -14.16 12.12
N ALA A 281 -4.56 -13.43 11.06
CA ALA A 281 -4.31 -14.04 9.75
C ALA A 281 -3.12 -15.02 9.78
N LEU A 282 -2.05 -14.71 10.53
CA LEU A 282 -0.92 -15.61 10.72
C LEU A 282 -1.30 -16.84 11.54
N GLU A 283 -2.10 -16.65 12.60
CA GLU A 283 -2.61 -17.74 13.44
C GLU A 283 -3.53 -18.67 12.65
N ASP A 284 -4.48 -18.12 11.88
CA ASP A 284 -5.40 -18.86 11.03
C ASP A 284 -4.66 -19.68 9.94
N ALA A 285 -3.55 -19.11 9.41
CA ALA A 285 -2.68 -19.80 8.47
C ALA A 285 -1.72 -20.81 9.13
N ALA A 286 -1.66 -20.88 10.45
CA ALA A 286 -0.62 -21.60 11.18
C ALA A 286 0.80 -21.25 10.68
N LEU A 287 1.05 -19.96 10.40
CA LEU A 287 2.37 -19.46 9.96
C LEU A 287 3.09 -18.78 11.12
N GLU A 288 4.04 -19.47 11.72
CA GLU A 288 4.94 -18.91 12.72
C GLU A 288 6.10 -18.16 12.05
N LEU A 289 6.36 -16.92 12.51
CA LEU A 289 7.48 -16.12 12.02
C LEU A 289 8.74 -16.43 12.81
N THR A 290 9.76 -16.90 12.10
CA THR A 290 11.10 -17.20 12.63
C THR A 290 12.12 -16.20 12.08
N ASP A 291 13.34 -16.17 12.63
CA ASP A 291 14.41 -15.32 12.09
C ASP A 291 14.76 -15.63 10.64
N GLU A 292 14.48 -16.87 10.17
CA GLU A 292 14.78 -17.31 8.82
C GLU A 292 13.69 -16.88 7.82
N ASN A 293 12.40 -17.04 8.18
CA ASN A 293 11.30 -16.79 7.24
C ASN A 293 10.74 -15.36 7.27
N ARG A 294 10.88 -14.64 8.39
CA ARG A 294 10.31 -13.29 8.59
C ARG A 294 10.74 -12.26 7.53
N ILE A 295 11.92 -12.44 6.92
CA ILE A 295 12.43 -11.58 5.85
C ILE A 295 11.76 -11.87 4.49
N ARG A 296 11.06 -13.00 4.36
CA ARG A 296 10.28 -13.42 3.21
C ARG A 296 8.77 -13.26 3.43
N VAL A 297 8.35 -12.70 4.57
CA VAL A 297 6.97 -12.36 4.90
C VAL A 297 6.82 -10.85 4.93
N GLY A 298 6.06 -10.32 4.01
CA GLY A 298 5.84 -8.87 3.87
C GLY A 298 4.47 -8.42 4.34
N ALA A 299 4.23 -7.10 4.31
CA ALA A 299 2.95 -6.50 4.65
C ALA A 299 2.64 -5.27 3.80
N ILE A 300 1.47 -5.24 3.19
CA ILE A 300 0.93 -4.05 2.50
C ILE A 300 -0.31 -3.57 3.25
N LEU A 301 -0.29 -2.33 3.70
CA LEU A 301 -1.47 -1.69 4.31
C LEU A 301 -2.23 -0.89 3.26
N GLY A 302 -3.49 -1.20 3.06
CA GLY A 302 -4.47 -0.38 2.34
C GLY A 302 -5.32 0.43 3.31
N THR A 303 -5.28 1.75 3.23
CA THR A 303 -6.11 2.64 4.08
C THR A 303 -6.75 3.73 3.22
N GLY A 304 -8.00 4.04 3.51
CA GLY A 304 -8.75 5.06 2.77
C GLY A 304 -8.49 6.47 3.27
N VAL A 305 -8.39 6.64 4.59
CA VAL A 305 -8.26 7.95 5.25
C VAL A 305 -6.95 8.09 6.06
N GLY A 306 -6.26 6.98 6.35
CA GLY A 306 -4.99 7.00 7.07
C GLY A 306 -5.12 7.24 8.58
N PRO A 307 -4.06 7.71 9.24
CA PRO A 307 -3.96 7.81 10.70
C PRO A 307 -4.66 9.06 11.24
N MET A 308 -5.97 9.22 10.94
CA MET A 308 -6.73 10.43 11.26
C MET A 308 -6.78 10.72 12.75
N GLU A 309 -6.88 9.71 13.62
CA GLU A 309 -6.86 9.88 15.07
C GLU A 309 -5.55 10.59 15.53
N SER A 310 -4.41 10.12 15.05
CA SER A 310 -3.10 10.72 15.36
C SER A 310 -2.96 12.12 14.73
N MET A 311 -3.47 12.33 13.52
CA MET A 311 -3.43 13.63 12.83
C MET A 311 -4.31 14.66 13.54
N GLU A 312 -5.50 14.28 13.97
CA GLU A 312 -6.41 15.15 14.73
C GLU A 312 -5.78 15.56 16.07
N GLY A 313 -5.29 14.59 16.84
CA GLY A 313 -4.67 14.86 18.14
C GLY A 313 -3.43 15.75 18.03
N PHE A 314 -2.60 15.54 17.01
CA PHE A 314 -1.43 16.38 16.74
C PHE A 314 -1.83 17.79 16.33
N SER A 315 -2.76 17.91 15.36
CA SER A 315 -3.19 19.20 14.81
C SER A 315 -3.92 20.05 15.86
N ALA A 316 -4.74 19.43 16.70
CA ALA A 316 -5.45 20.13 17.77
C ALA A 316 -4.48 20.82 18.74
N GLY A 317 -3.39 20.15 19.12
CA GLY A 317 -2.34 20.75 19.95
C GLY A 317 -1.67 21.97 19.27
N VAL A 318 -1.32 21.83 17.99
CA VAL A 318 -0.69 22.91 17.21
C VAL A 318 -1.65 24.10 17.03
N ILE A 319 -2.94 23.85 16.77
CA ILE A 319 -3.94 24.91 16.63
C ILE A 319 -4.14 25.67 17.96
N ALA A 320 -4.18 24.94 19.07
CA ALA A 320 -4.43 25.56 20.38
C ALA A 320 -3.23 26.34 20.93
N GLU A 321 -1.99 25.87 20.74
CA GLU A 321 -0.80 26.37 21.41
C GLU A 321 0.33 26.79 20.45
N GLY A 322 0.08 26.77 19.12
CA GLY A 322 1.10 27.01 18.11
C GLY A 322 2.15 25.88 18.07
N ALA A 323 3.36 26.20 17.64
CA ALA A 323 4.44 25.20 17.50
C ALA A 323 4.78 24.51 18.85
N GLY A 324 4.52 25.14 19.99
CA GLY A 324 4.72 24.55 21.32
C GLY A 324 3.78 23.40 21.64
N GLY A 325 2.60 23.38 21.02
CA GLY A 325 1.61 22.29 21.15
C GLY A 325 1.90 21.05 20.31
N ALA A 326 2.93 21.08 19.46
CA ALA A 326 3.33 19.95 18.66
C ALA A 326 3.89 18.83 19.57
N ASN A 327 3.15 17.73 19.70
CA ASN A 327 3.57 16.60 20.52
C ASN A 327 4.50 15.66 19.73
N PRO A 328 5.84 15.64 20.04
CA PRO A 328 6.78 14.80 19.31
C PRO A 328 6.56 13.29 19.48
N ALA A 329 5.81 12.89 20.50
CA ALA A 329 5.49 11.47 20.73
C ALA A 329 4.35 10.97 19.83
N VAL A 330 3.47 11.87 19.34
CA VAL A 330 2.37 11.57 18.42
C VAL A 330 2.83 11.70 16.96
N PHE A 331 3.73 12.64 16.66
CA PHE A 331 4.19 12.96 15.32
C PHE A 331 4.55 11.72 14.46
N PRO A 332 5.26 10.69 14.96
CA PRO A 332 5.59 9.51 14.17
C PRO A 332 4.39 8.74 13.63
N ASN A 333 3.22 8.89 14.26
CA ASN A 333 1.99 8.22 13.84
C ASN A 333 1.14 9.07 12.89
N THR A 334 1.52 10.30 12.57
CA THR A 334 0.75 11.16 11.65
C THR A 334 1.01 10.86 10.17
N VAL A 335 1.97 9.99 9.86
CA VAL A 335 2.28 9.60 8.47
C VAL A 335 1.51 8.34 8.09
N TYR A 336 1.07 8.27 6.84
CA TYR A 336 0.21 7.17 6.36
C TYR A 336 0.79 5.77 6.54
N ASN A 337 2.09 5.62 6.47
CA ASN A 337 2.76 4.34 6.63
C ASN A 337 3.09 3.95 8.07
N ALA A 338 2.70 4.77 9.06
CA ALA A 338 2.99 4.49 10.47
C ALA A 338 2.41 3.15 10.93
N ALA A 339 1.13 2.88 10.61
CA ALA A 339 0.48 1.62 10.99
C ALA A 339 1.14 0.40 10.32
N GLY A 340 1.52 0.50 9.03
CA GLY A 340 2.32 -0.54 8.35
C GLY A 340 3.67 -0.79 9.04
N GLY A 341 4.36 0.28 9.44
CA GLY A 341 5.59 0.18 10.25
C GLY A 341 5.37 -0.47 11.61
N GLN A 342 4.24 -0.19 12.27
CA GLN A 342 3.86 -0.86 13.53
C GLN A 342 3.63 -2.38 13.31
N VAL A 343 3.03 -2.78 12.19
CA VAL A 343 2.90 -4.20 11.82
C VAL A 343 4.29 -4.83 11.69
N ALA A 344 5.22 -4.23 10.94
CA ALA A 344 6.58 -4.76 10.82
C ALA A 344 7.27 -4.92 12.18
N ILE A 345 7.11 -3.93 13.10
CA ILE A 345 7.74 -3.94 14.43
C ILE A 345 7.09 -4.95 15.37
N LYS A 346 5.73 -5.02 15.40
CA LYS A 346 4.99 -5.78 16.42
C LYS A 346 4.64 -7.20 15.99
N VAL A 347 4.49 -7.42 14.69
CA VAL A 347 4.22 -8.74 14.11
C VAL A 347 5.52 -9.41 13.67
N GLY A 348 6.48 -8.63 13.17
CA GLY A 348 7.79 -9.13 12.75
C GLY A 348 7.87 -9.51 11.28
N ALA A 349 6.96 -9.01 10.44
CA ALA A 349 7.02 -9.15 8.99
C ALA A 349 8.07 -8.18 8.42
N LEU A 350 9.23 -8.69 8.01
CA LEU A 350 10.38 -7.90 7.56
C LEU A 350 10.63 -7.95 6.05
N GLY A 351 9.78 -8.65 5.31
CA GLY A 351 9.78 -8.68 3.85
C GLY A 351 9.31 -7.35 3.24
N PRO A 352 8.82 -7.37 1.99
CA PRO A 352 8.31 -6.18 1.32
C PRO A 352 7.26 -5.46 2.15
N ALA A 353 7.40 -4.15 2.32
CA ALA A 353 6.49 -3.32 3.10
C ALA A 353 6.10 -2.06 2.34
N SER A 354 4.80 -1.76 2.31
CA SER A 354 4.29 -0.53 1.70
C SER A 354 2.94 -0.15 2.30
N THR A 355 2.53 1.09 2.06
CA THR A 355 1.17 1.56 2.36
C THR A 355 0.59 2.18 1.11
N VAL A 356 -0.63 1.77 0.76
CA VAL A 356 -1.36 2.25 -0.42
C VAL A 356 -2.64 2.96 -0.01
N THR A 357 -2.92 4.08 -0.65
CA THR A 357 -4.06 4.95 -0.36
C THR A 357 -4.87 5.19 -1.62
N VAL A 358 -5.90 4.40 -1.82
CA VAL A 358 -6.82 4.48 -2.98
C VAL A 358 -8.26 4.65 -2.50
N GLY A 359 -8.46 5.39 -1.39
CA GLY A 359 -9.77 5.57 -0.78
C GLY A 359 -10.42 4.22 -0.47
N HIS A 360 -11.71 4.06 -0.80
CA HIS A 360 -12.48 2.84 -0.52
C HIS A 360 -11.93 1.57 -1.23
N ALA A 361 -11.05 1.71 -2.21
CA ALA A 361 -10.46 0.58 -2.92
C ALA A 361 -9.04 0.21 -2.41
N ALA A 362 -8.60 0.79 -1.29
CA ALA A 362 -7.23 0.60 -0.81
C ALA A 362 -6.93 -0.87 -0.43
N GLY A 363 -7.87 -1.60 0.17
CA GLY A 363 -7.71 -3.02 0.48
C GLY A 363 -7.62 -3.90 -0.77
N ALA A 364 -8.36 -3.57 -1.84
CA ALA A 364 -8.20 -4.25 -3.12
C ALA A 364 -6.81 -4.00 -3.71
N SER A 365 -6.33 -2.76 -3.65
CA SER A 365 -4.96 -2.41 -4.08
C SER A 365 -3.91 -3.15 -3.27
N SER A 366 -4.07 -3.25 -1.95
CA SER A 366 -3.19 -4.02 -1.08
C SER A 366 -3.15 -5.50 -1.47
N LEU A 367 -4.31 -6.12 -1.70
CA LEU A 367 -4.41 -7.53 -2.08
C LEU A 367 -3.77 -7.79 -3.46
N CYS A 368 -4.09 -6.96 -4.46
CA CYS A 368 -3.48 -7.09 -5.80
C CYS A 368 -1.97 -6.92 -5.75
N TYR A 369 -1.47 -5.90 -5.06
CA TYR A 369 -0.04 -5.64 -4.95
C TYR A 369 0.69 -6.76 -4.18
N GLY A 370 0.10 -7.27 -3.09
CA GLY A 370 0.64 -8.41 -2.37
C GLY A 370 0.72 -9.67 -3.23
N CYS A 371 -0.31 -9.92 -4.07
CA CYS A 371 -0.28 -11.03 -5.03
C CYS A 371 0.83 -10.88 -6.09
N GLU A 372 1.04 -9.67 -6.61
CA GLU A 372 2.13 -9.41 -7.56
C GLU A 372 3.50 -9.63 -6.92
N LEU A 373 3.72 -9.15 -5.69
CA LEU A 373 4.98 -9.34 -4.98
C LEU A 373 5.25 -10.82 -4.65
N ALA A 374 4.23 -11.55 -4.20
CA ALA A 374 4.36 -12.99 -3.95
C ALA A 374 4.58 -13.75 -5.27
N GLY A 375 3.77 -13.48 -6.30
CA GLY A 375 3.89 -14.13 -7.61
C GLY A 375 5.23 -13.88 -8.31
N ALA A 376 5.83 -12.71 -8.10
CA ALA A 376 7.14 -12.34 -8.64
C ALA A 376 8.33 -12.77 -7.75
N ASP A 377 8.11 -13.62 -6.75
CA ASP A 377 9.14 -14.14 -5.83
C ASP A 377 9.84 -13.08 -4.96
N HIS A 378 9.23 -11.91 -4.74
CA HIS A 378 9.74 -10.94 -3.76
C HIS A 378 9.49 -11.38 -2.32
N ALA A 379 8.44 -12.19 -2.09
CA ALA A 379 8.06 -12.73 -0.80
C ALA A 379 7.52 -14.16 -0.94
N ASP A 380 7.61 -14.95 0.11
CA ASP A 380 6.91 -16.24 0.21
C ASP A 380 5.48 -16.06 0.69
N ALA A 381 5.24 -15.02 1.52
CA ALA A 381 3.92 -14.65 2.02
C ALA A 381 3.77 -13.13 2.15
N MET A 382 2.55 -12.63 1.95
CA MET A 382 2.20 -11.22 2.11
C MET A 382 0.93 -11.05 2.94
N LEU A 383 1.03 -10.27 4.01
CA LEU A 383 -0.13 -9.75 4.75
C LEU A 383 -0.73 -8.58 3.95
N CYS A 384 -1.86 -8.80 3.32
CA CYS A 384 -2.61 -7.80 2.57
C CYS A 384 -3.70 -7.23 3.48
N LEU A 385 -3.47 -6.02 3.99
CA LEU A 385 -4.31 -5.38 4.98
C LEU A 385 -5.24 -4.37 4.32
N GLY A 386 -6.50 -4.35 4.76
CA GLY A 386 -7.40 -3.23 4.57
C GLY A 386 -7.85 -2.74 5.94
N ALA A 387 -7.58 -1.48 6.29
CA ALA A 387 -7.98 -0.96 7.60
C ALA A 387 -8.24 0.55 7.57
N ASP A 388 -9.28 0.96 8.30
CA ASP A 388 -9.55 2.34 8.67
C ASP A 388 -10.31 2.40 10.00
N SER A 389 -10.05 3.44 10.77
CA SER A 389 -10.78 3.77 11.99
C SER A 389 -11.64 5.03 11.81
N LEU A 390 -12.77 5.10 12.48
CA LEU A 390 -13.65 6.25 12.44
C LEU A 390 -13.24 7.30 13.47
N THR A 391 -13.08 8.54 13.01
CA THR A 391 -12.90 9.73 13.85
C THR A 391 -13.99 10.75 13.58
N ASP A 392 -14.12 11.72 14.47
CA ASP A 392 -15.13 12.78 14.33
C ASP A 392 -14.94 13.59 13.04
N THR A 393 -13.68 13.85 12.66
CA THR A 393 -13.35 14.58 11.42
C THR A 393 -13.75 13.79 10.18
N VAL A 394 -13.48 12.47 10.16
CA VAL A 394 -13.90 11.59 9.06
C VAL A 394 -15.42 11.59 8.93
N ILE A 395 -16.14 11.40 10.03
CA ILE A 395 -17.61 11.39 10.03
C ILE A 395 -18.15 12.75 9.56
N ALA A 396 -17.60 13.85 10.06
CA ALA A 396 -18.00 15.20 9.66
C ALA A 396 -17.78 15.44 8.16
N ALA A 397 -16.61 15.02 7.63
CA ALA A 397 -16.33 15.15 6.20
C ALA A 397 -17.33 14.40 5.31
N TYR A 398 -17.64 13.15 5.66
CA TYR A 398 -18.63 12.37 4.90
C TYR A 398 -20.05 12.92 5.05
N ARG A 399 -20.37 13.51 6.21
CA ARG A 399 -21.65 14.23 6.43
C ARG A 399 -21.75 15.46 5.51
N GLU A 400 -20.70 16.28 5.45
CA GLU A 400 -20.65 17.47 4.57
C GLU A 400 -20.70 17.10 3.07
N LEU A 401 -20.15 15.95 2.70
CA LEU A 401 -20.30 15.43 1.33
C LEU A 401 -21.72 14.98 1.01
N GLY A 402 -22.62 14.90 2.01
CA GLY A 402 -24.02 14.51 1.82
C GLY A 402 -24.22 13.05 1.38
N VAL A 403 -23.26 12.16 1.69
CA VAL A 403 -23.29 10.76 1.26
C VAL A 403 -23.75 9.79 2.35
N LEU A 404 -23.84 10.24 3.62
CA LEU A 404 -24.30 9.40 4.73
C LEU A 404 -25.83 9.32 4.77
N GLY A 405 -26.35 8.10 4.99
CA GLY A 405 -27.74 7.85 5.29
C GLY A 405 -28.09 8.27 6.72
N GLY A 406 -29.20 9.02 6.88
CA GLY A 406 -29.76 9.39 8.19
C GLY A 406 -31.26 9.16 8.21
N SER A 407 -31.89 9.24 9.40
CA SER A 407 -33.33 9.28 9.51
C SER A 407 -33.89 10.52 8.78
N ALA A 408 -34.84 10.34 7.89
CA ALA A 408 -35.40 11.34 7.02
C ALA A 408 -35.68 12.68 7.73
N GLN A 409 -34.83 13.67 7.52
CA GLN A 409 -35.24 15.07 7.57
C GLN A 409 -34.85 15.71 6.23
N SER A 410 -35.81 15.72 5.34
CA SER A 410 -35.84 16.56 4.16
C SER A 410 -35.89 18.02 4.61
N GLY A 411 -34.76 18.61 4.91
CA GLY A 411 -34.58 20.04 5.10
C GLY A 411 -34.08 20.64 3.78
N ALA A 412 -34.99 21.34 3.09
CA ALA A 412 -34.65 22.18 1.93
C ALA A 412 -33.66 23.26 2.36
N GLY A 413 -32.38 23.02 2.10
CA GLY A 413 -31.30 24.01 2.17
C GLY A 413 -30.97 24.46 0.77
N SER A 414 -31.48 25.62 0.35
CA SER A 414 -31.07 26.35 -0.84
C SER A 414 -29.65 26.89 -0.64
N GLY A 415 -28.65 26.21 -1.16
CA GLY A 415 -27.27 26.67 -1.24
C GLY A 415 -26.75 26.40 -2.64
N GLU A 416 -26.71 27.43 -3.47
CA GLU A 416 -26.01 27.42 -4.76
C GLU A 416 -24.51 27.27 -4.53
N GLY A 417 -23.90 26.27 -5.15
CA GLY A 417 -22.44 26.23 -5.29
C GLY A 417 -21.69 25.04 -4.67
N GLY A 418 -22.13 23.80 -4.95
CA GLY A 418 -21.33 22.60 -4.73
C GLY A 418 -21.72 21.55 -5.73
N ALA A 419 -20.77 20.94 -6.44
CA ALA A 419 -20.99 19.82 -7.35
C ALA A 419 -21.39 18.55 -6.54
N GLY A 420 -22.47 18.64 -5.77
CA GLY A 420 -23.06 17.56 -5.00
C GLY A 420 -23.95 16.72 -5.90
N ALA A 421 -23.81 15.43 -5.80
CA ALA A 421 -24.62 14.43 -6.48
C ALA A 421 -26.09 14.47 -6.02
N SER A 422 -26.86 15.48 -6.46
CA SER A 422 -28.32 15.54 -6.30
C SER A 422 -29.01 14.98 -7.53
N ASN A 423 -29.03 13.65 -7.67
CA ASN A 423 -29.99 12.99 -8.52
C ASN A 423 -30.86 12.04 -7.68
N GLY A 424 -31.98 12.56 -7.21
CA GLY A 424 -33.26 11.89 -6.99
C GLY A 424 -33.34 10.52 -6.31
N GLY A 425 -32.50 10.23 -5.34
CA GLY A 425 -32.59 9.05 -4.48
C GLY A 425 -31.64 9.25 -3.30
N GLY A 426 -32.18 9.36 -2.09
CA GLY A 426 -31.38 9.58 -0.88
C GLY A 426 -30.29 8.53 -0.73
N SER A 427 -29.08 8.93 -0.33
CA SER A 427 -28.02 7.99 0.08
C SER A 427 -28.45 7.28 1.37
N SER A 428 -28.22 5.96 1.42
CA SER A 428 -28.42 5.13 2.59
C SER A 428 -27.10 4.58 3.14
N MET A 429 -25.98 5.14 2.71
CA MET A 429 -24.66 4.68 3.12
C MET A 429 -24.46 4.87 4.62
N ALA A 430 -24.12 3.77 5.31
CA ALA A 430 -23.58 3.78 6.65
C ALA A 430 -22.05 3.74 6.55
N LEU A 431 -21.35 4.58 7.30
CA LEU A 431 -19.89 4.51 7.39
C LEU A 431 -19.51 3.53 8.50
N SER A 432 -18.44 2.77 8.34
CA SER A 432 -17.96 1.87 9.38
C SER A 432 -16.43 1.86 9.47
N GLU A 433 -15.93 1.26 10.53
CA GLU A 433 -14.52 0.99 10.71
C GLU A 433 -14.28 -0.52 10.66
N ALA A 434 -13.09 -0.93 10.22
CA ALA A 434 -12.68 -2.32 10.25
C ALA A 434 -11.16 -2.47 10.07
N GLY A 435 -10.63 -3.61 10.49
CA GLY A 435 -9.32 -4.09 10.12
C GLY A 435 -9.42 -5.53 9.62
N VAL A 436 -9.10 -5.77 8.36
CA VAL A 436 -9.16 -7.10 7.74
C VAL A 436 -7.83 -7.42 7.06
N ALA A 437 -7.24 -8.55 7.42
CA ALA A 437 -6.01 -9.07 6.84
C ALA A 437 -6.30 -10.32 6.02
N VAL A 438 -5.74 -10.36 4.82
CA VAL A 438 -5.72 -11.54 3.95
C VAL A 438 -4.26 -11.94 3.79
N LEU A 439 -3.89 -13.13 4.26
CA LEU A 439 -2.56 -13.69 4.04
C LEU A 439 -2.55 -14.43 2.71
N VAL A 440 -1.75 -13.92 1.79
CA VAL A 440 -1.50 -14.61 0.52
C VAL A 440 -0.10 -15.21 0.53
N GLU A 441 0.03 -16.38 -0.09
CA GLU A 441 1.30 -17.08 -0.22
C GLU A 441 1.54 -17.52 -1.67
N ARG A 442 2.79 -17.55 -2.07
CA ARG A 442 3.21 -18.24 -3.28
C ARG A 442 2.87 -19.74 -3.12
N LEU A 443 2.20 -20.33 -4.10
CA LEU A 443 1.72 -21.72 -4.01
C LEU A 443 2.83 -22.70 -3.61
N GLY A 444 4.02 -22.55 -4.19
CA GLY A 444 5.17 -23.40 -3.87
C GLY A 444 5.60 -23.31 -2.39
N ALA A 445 5.58 -22.10 -1.82
CA ALA A 445 5.89 -21.86 -0.41
C ALA A 445 4.81 -22.44 0.51
N ALA A 446 3.53 -22.20 0.20
CA ALA A 446 2.39 -22.76 0.94
C ALA A 446 2.42 -24.28 0.99
N ARG A 447 2.62 -24.94 -0.16
CA ARG A 447 2.74 -26.41 -0.25
C ARG A 447 3.95 -26.94 0.53
N LYS A 448 5.11 -26.28 0.43
CA LYS A 448 6.34 -26.71 1.12
C LYS A 448 6.18 -26.74 2.63
N ARG A 449 5.42 -25.81 3.22
CA ARG A 449 5.15 -25.81 4.67
C ARG A 449 3.90 -26.59 5.08
N GLY A 450 3.16 -27.19 4.13
CA GLY A 450 1.92 -27.92 4.40
C GLY A 450 0.76 -27.02 4.82
N ALA A 451 0.66 -25.82 4.26
CA ALA A 451 -0.40 -24.87 4.56
C ALA A 451 -1.80 -25.40 4.19
N ARG A 452 -2.80 -25.09 5.00
CA ARG A 452 -4.20 -25.19 4.56
C ARG A 452 -4.46 -24.09 3.54
N ILE A 453 -4.64 -24.46 2.28
CA ILE A 453 -4.98 -23.49 1.23
C ILE A 453 -6.50 -23.36 1.19
N ARG A 454 -7.01 -22.12 1.35
CA ARG A 454 -8.44 -21.80 1.36
C ARG A 454 -8.95 -21.44 -0.04
N ALA A 455 -8.14 -20.71 -0.79
CA ALA A 455 -8.51 -20.16 -2.09
C ALA A 455 -7.28 -19.92 -2.96
N GLU A 456 -7.52 -19.75 -4.24
CA GLU A 456 -6.53 -19.22 -5.19
C GLU A 456 -6.99 -17.87 -5.73
N VAL A 457 -6.05 -16.94 -5.90
CA VAL A 457 -6.26 -15.68 -6.60
C VAL A 457 -5.93 -15.92 -8.07
N LEU A 458 -6.96 -16.12 -8.89
CA LEU A 458 -6.78 -16.49 -10.30
C LEU A 458 -6.39 -15.29 -11.18
N GLY A 459 -6.87 -14.10 -10.86
CA GLY A 459 -6.58 -12.91 -11.64
C GLY A 459 -7.16 -11.65 -11.00
N HIS A 460 -6.61 -10.51 -11.36
CA HIS A 460 -7.09 -9.20 -10.91
C HIS A 460 -6.82 -8.14 -11.96
N ALA A 461 -7.57 -7.04 -11.89
CA ALA A 461 -7.33 -5.88 -12.75
C ALA A 461 -7.75 -4.58 -12.05
N VAL A 462 -7.12 -3.50 -12.48
CA VAL A 462 -7.44 -2.14 -12.05
C VAL A 462 -7.67 -1.25 -13.27
N THR A 463 -8.66 -0.38 -13.16
CA THR A 463 -8.99 0.62 -14.19
C THR A 463 -9.36 1.95 -13.54
N SER A 464 -9.41 3.00 -14.35
CA SER A 464 -9.88 4.32 -13.93
C SER A 464 -11.04 4.78 -14.81
N ASP A 465 -12.02 5.46 -14.20
CA ASP A 465 -13.12 6.10 -14.92
C ASP A 465 -12.67 7.36 -15.67
N ALA A 466 -11.58 8.01 -15.19
CA ALA A 466 -11.02 9.24 -15.75
C ALA A 466 -12.05 10.38 -15.91
N ARG A 467 -13.04 10.49 -15.01
CA ARG A 467 -14.12 11.50 -15.04
C ARG A 467 -13.78 12.77 -14.24
N GLY A 468 -12.63 12.80 -13.59
CA GLY A 468 -12.18 13.90 -12.71
C GLY A 468 -12.41 13.61 -11.23
N VAL A 469 -11.90 14.51 -10.39
CA VAL A 469 -11.90 14.35 -8.93
C VAL A 469 -13.31 14.20 -8.39
N GLY A 470 -13.56 13.16 -7.59
CA GLY A 470 -14.85 12.90 -6.94
C GLY A 470 -15.99 12.54 -7.91
N ARG A 471 -15.68 12.15 -9.15
CA ARG A 471 -16.68 11.79 -10.15
C ARG A 471 -16.54 10.33 -10.58
N LEU A 472 -17.61 9.57 -10.38
CA LEU A 472 -17.75 8.21 -10.87
C LEU A 472 -18.35 8.20 -12.28
N ASP A 473 -18.04 7.17 -13.05
CA ASP A 473 -18.76 6.92 -14.31
C ASP A 473 -20.14 6.30 -14.02
N PRO A 474 -21.28 6.99 -14.28
CA PRO A 474 -22.59 6.47 -13.97
C PRO A 474 -23.03 5.30 -14.87
N ALA A 475 -22.27 5.04 -15.94
CA ALA A 475 -22.47 3.87 -16.79
C ALA A 475 -21.75 2.63 -16.25
N GLY A 476 -20.72 2.80 -15.40
CA GLY A 476 -19.92 1.71 -14.84
C GLY A 476 -18.99 1.03 -15.86
N GLU A 477 -18.62 1.71 -16.94
CA GLU A 477 -17.77 1.14 -18.01
C GLU A 477 -16.36 0.83 -17.50
N GLY A 478 -15.83 1.66 -16.58
CA GLY A 478 -14.54 1.43 -15.93
C GLY A 478 -14.53 0.12 -15.14
N LEU A 479 -15.54 -0.10 -14.30
CA LEU A 479 -15.66 -1.32 -13.51
C LEU A 479 -15.91 -2.57 -14.40
N GLU A 480 -16.77 -2.46 -15.42
CA GLU A 480 -16.97 -3.56 -16.38
C GLU A 480 -15.66 -3.97 -17.04
N ARG A 481 -14.85 -2.99 -17.47
CA ARG A 481 -13.53 -3.25 -18.04
C ARG A 481 -12.59 -3.93 -17.02
N ALA A 482 -12.61 -3.51 -15.75
CA ALA A 482 -11.82 -4.17 -14.69
C ALA A 482 -12.24 -5.64 -14.52
N MET A 483 -13.55 -5.91 -14.42
CA MET A 483 -14.06 -7.29 -14.32
C MET A 483 -13.66 -8.14 -15.52
N ARG A 484 -13.82 -7.62 -16.75
CA ARG A 484 -13.45 -8.35 -17.97
C ARG A 484 -11.96 -8.69 -17.99
N LEU A 485 -11.09 -7.72 -17.73
CA LEU A 485 -9.64 -7.94 -17.68
C LEU A 485 -9.22 -8.92 -16.57
N ALA A 486 -9.88 -8.88 -15.42
CA ALA A 486 -9.62 -9.82 -14.34
C ALA A 486 -9.99 -11.26 -14.74
N LEU A 487 -11.15 -11.44 -15.39
CA LEU A 487 -11.59 -12.74 -15.90
C LEU A 487 -10.67 -13.26 -17.02
N GLU A 488 -10.26 -12.41 -17.95
CA GLU A 488 -9.29 -12.75 -19.01
C GLU A 488 -7.97 -13.25 -18.42
N ARG A 489 -7.42 -12.55 -17.40
CA ARG A 489 -6.19 -12.95 -16.72
C ARG A 489 -6.37 -14.25 -15.93
N ALA A 490 -7.55 -14.45 -15.36
CA ALA A 490 -7.90 -15.66 -14.62
C ALA A 490 -8.15 -16.87 -15.53
N GLY A 491 -8.35 -16.69 -16.83
CA GLY A 491 -8.80 -17.74 -17.75
C GLY A 491 -10.21 -18.25 -17.42
N VAL A 492 -11.06 -17.42 -16.80
CA VAL A 492 -12.41 -17.76 -16.35
C VAL A 492 -13.42 -17.05 -17.26
N SER A 493 -14.38 -17.78 -17.81
CA SER A 493 -15.47 -17.20 -18.60
C SER A 493 -16.51 -16.52 -17.70
N ALA A 494 -17.23 -15.54 -18.22
CA ALA A 494 -18.30 -14.86 -17.49
C ALA A 494 -19.40 -15.82 -16.99
N SER A 495 -19.65 -16.92 -17.70
CA SER A 495 -20.65 -17.93 -17.35
C SER A 495 -20.22 -18.86 -16.21
N GLU A 496 -18.95 -18.91 -15.87
CA GLU A 496 -18.42 -19.71 -14.75
C GLU A 496 -18.47 -18.95 -13.42
N VAL A 497 -18.70 -17.63 -13.46
CA VAL A 497 -18.80 -16.80 -12.24
C VAL A 497 -20.10 -17.13 -11.50
N VAL A 498 -19.99 -17.71 -10.32
CA VAL A 498 -21.14 -18.12 -9.51
C VAL A 498 -21.73 -16.98 -8.68
N ALA A 499 -20.91 -16.02 -8.27
CA ALA A 499 -21.35 -14.85 -7.51
C ALA A 499 -20.41 -13.65 -7.65
N VAL A 500 -20.95 -12.46 -7.41
CA VAL A 500 -20.19 -11.21 -7.26
C VAL A 500 -20.32 -10.72 -5.82
N TRP A 501 -19.20 -10.46 -5.17
CA TRP A 501 -19.11 -9.76 -3.90
C TRP A 501 -18.89 -8.28 -4.21
N ALA A 502 -20.01 -7.56 -4.21
CA ALA A 502 -20.11 -6.23 -4.77
C ALA A 502 -19.56 -5.13 -3.85
N SER A 503 -19.13 -4.04 -4.47
CA SER A 503 -18.70 -2.82 -3.77
C SER A 503 -19.87 -2.01 -3.21
N ARG A 504 -21.13 -2.43 -3.41
CA ARG A 504 -22.34 -1.72 -2.96
C ARG A 504 -22.28 -1.33 -1.50
N CYS A 505 -22.53 -0.04 -1.23
CA CYS A 505 -22.47 0.54 0.11
C CYS A 505 -23.68 1.43 0.48
N GLY A 506 -24.70 1.52 -0.39
CA GLY A 506 -25.85 2.39 -0.20
C GLY A 506 -25.69 3.77 -0.86
N LEU A 507 -24.58 4.04 -1.53
CA LEU A 507 -24.39 5.24 -2.37
C LEU A 507 -25.02 5.00 -3.73
N ALA A 508 -26.23 5.51 -3.94
CA ALA A 508 -27.10 5.17 -5.06
C ALA A 508 -26.45 5.33 -6.44
N VAL A 509 -25.57 6.30 -6.66
CA VAL A 509 -24.89 6.50 -7.95
C VAL A 509 -23.87 5.39 -8.22
N ALA A 510 -23.09 5.01 -7.21
CA ALA A 510 -22.09 3.95 -7.31
C ALA A 510 -22.77 2.58 -7.44
N ASP A 511 -23.77 2.30 -6.60
CA ASP A 511 -24.51 1.04 -6.59
C ASP A 511 -25.23 0.76 -7.94
N ARG A 512 -25.79 1.80 -8.57
CA ARG A 512 -26.41 1.70 -9.91
C ARG A 512 -25.38 1.49 -11.01
N ALA A 513 -24.24 2.16 -10.93
CA ALA A 513 -23.15 1.99 -11.91
C ALA A 513 -22.61 0.56 -11.88
N GLU A 514 -22.36 0.03 -10.68
CA GLU A 514 -21.93 -1.36 -10.49
C GLU A 514 -22.97 -2.37 -10.96
N ALA A 515 -24.26 -2.16 -10.63
CA ALA A 515 -25.33 -3.04 -11.10
C ALA A 515 -25.38 -3.15 -12.61
N LYS A 516 -25.25 -2.02 -13.33
CA LYS A 516 -25.20 -2.00 -14.80
C LYS A 516 -23.97 -2.73 -15.34
N ALA A 517 -22.81 -2.54 -14.74
CA ALA A 517 -21.58 -3.22 -15.15
C ALA A 517 -21.70 -4.74 -14.99
N ILE A 518 -22.23 -5.21 -13.85
CA ILE A 518 -22.47 -6.63 -13.59
C ILE A 518 -23.46 -7.21 -14.59
N GLU A 519 -24.59 -6.54 -14.80
CA GLU A 519 -25.64 -7.02 -15.72
C GLU A 519 -25.15 -7.15 -17.16
N ARG A 520 -24.37 -6.16 -17.66
CA ARG A 520 -23.82 -6.21 -19.02
C ARG A 520 -22.81 -7.32 -19.23
N LEU A 521 -21.96 -7.61 -18.23
CA LEU A 521 -20.89 -8.60 -18.37
C LEU A 521 -21.34 -10.01 -18.01
N LEU A 522 -22.11 -10.18 -16.94
CA LEU A 522 -22.44 -11.47 -16.33
C LEU A 522 -23.91 -11.85 -16.50
N GLY A 523 -24.77 -10.91 -16.94
CA GLY A 523 -26.21 -11.11 -17.02
C GLY A 523 -26.95 -10.83 -15.72
N ALA A 524 -28.28 -10.74 -15.80
CA ALA A 524 -29.15 -10.36 -14.67
C ALA A 524 -29.34 -11.49 -13.63
N SER A 525 -28.95 -12.73 -13.93
CA SER A 525 -29.18 -13.90 -13.08
C SER A 525 -28.02 -14.20 -12.12
N VAL A 526 -26.87 -13.56 -12.27
CA VAL A 526 -25.73 -13.78 -11.36
C VAL A 526 -26.07 -13.34 -9.95
N LYS A 527 -25.68 -14.17 -8.97
CA LYS A 527 -25.87 -13.81 -7.56
C LYS A 527 -24.98 -12.63 -7.19
N VAL A 528 -25.54 -11.62 -6.50
CA VAL A 528 -24.82 -10.43 -6.04
C VAL A 528 -24.92 -10.34 -4.52
N ASN A 529 -23.78 -10.49 -3.85
CA ASN A 529 -23.61 -10.32 -2.41
C ASN A 529 -23.17 -8.87 -2.13
N ALA A 530 -23.78 -8.21 -1.13
CA ALA A 530 -23.52 -6.81 -0.79
C ALA A 530 -23.36 -6.63 0.74
N PRO A 531 -22.29 -7.16 1.34
CA PRO A 531 -22.13 -7.18 2.81
C PRO A 531 -22.14 -5.80 3.46
N LYS A 532 -21.62 -4.80 2.76
CA LYS A 532 -21.50 -3.43 3.30
C LYS A 532 -22.84 -2.75 3.55
N LEU A 533 -23.94 -3.27 3.00
CA LEU A 533 -25.30 -2.80 3.34
C LEU A 533 -25.72 -3.17 4.78
N LEU A 534 -25.10 -4.22 5.35
CA LEU A 534 -25.34 -4.69 6.73
C LEU A 534 -24.24 -4.26 7.71
N LEU A 535 -22.98 -4.20 7.21
CA LEU A 535 -21.81 -3.96 8.03
C LEU A 535 -21.33 -2.49 7.99
N GLY A 536 -21.90 -1.68 7.11
CA GLY A 536 -21.42 -0.35 6.78
C GLY A 536 -20.26 -0.38 5.78
N GLU A 537 -19.87 0.79 5.27
CA GLU A 537 -18.73 1.01 4.37
C GLU A 537 -17.45 1.20 5.19
N PRO A 538 -16.56 0.22 5.25
CA PRO A 538 -15.35 0.29 6.08
C PRO A 538 -14.15 0.89 5.30
N MET A 539 -14.43 1.74 4.34
CA MET A 539 -13.44 2.45 3.52
C MET A 539 -12.34 1.52 2.97
N GLY A 540 -11.10 1.66 3.40
CA GLY A 540 -10.00 0.84 2.93
C GLY A 540 -10.15 -0.67 3.19
N ALA A 541 -10.96 -1.08 4.15
CA ALA A 541 -11.15 -2.51 4.47
C ALA A 541 -12.18 -3.22 3.57
N GLY A 542 -12.93 -2.50 2.71
CA GLY A 542 -14.10 -3.04 2.02
C GLY A 542 -13.84 -4.27 1.15
N ALA A 543 -12.79 -4.28 0.36
CA ALA A 543 -12.44 -5.42 -0.51
C ALA A 543 -11.96 -6.64 0.29
N SER A 544 -11.12 -6.41 1.30
CA SER A 544 -10.60 -7.46 2.18
C SER A 544 -11.75 -8.12 2.95
N LEU A 545 -12.74 -7.33 3.41
CA LEU A 545 -13.99 -7.81 4.01
C LEU A 545 -14.77 -8.72 3.06
N ASN A 546 -14.98 -8.28 1.82
CA ASN A 546 -15.68 -9.05 0.80
C ASN A 546 -14.94 -10.36 0.47
N ALA A 547 -13.61 -10.33 0.36
CA ALA A 547 -12.82 -11.54 0.14
C ALA A 547 -12.94 -12.52 1.31
N ALA A 548 -12.84 -12.04 2.56
CA ALA A 548 -12.99 -12.87 3.75
C ALA A 548 -14.37 -13.55 3.80
N LEU A 549 -15.44 -12.82 3.49
CA LEU A 549 -16.80 -13.38 3.43
C LEU A 549 -17.01 -14.33 2.26
N ALA A 550 -16.37 -14.12 1.11
CA ALA A 550 -16.41 -15.07 -0.01
C ALA A 550 -15.84 -16.43 0.39
N LEU A 551 -14.68 -16.43 1.07
CA LEU A 551 -14.06 -17.64 1.56
C LEU A 551 -14.91 -18.31 2.65
N ALA A 552 -15.48 -17.54 3.58
CA ALA A 552 -16.38 -18.05 4.59
C ALA A 552 -17.64 -18.70 3.98
N ALA A 553 -18.19 -18.10 2.91
CA ALA A 553 -19.34 -18.67 2.19
C ALA A 553 -19.01 -20.06 1.60
N TRP A 554 -17.84 -20.23 1.02
CA TRP A 554 -17.41 -21.56 0.50
C TRP A 554 -17.26 -22.59 1.60
N GLU A 555 -16.70 -22.23 2.75
CA GLU A 555 -16.57 -23.14 3.90
C GLU A 555 -17.92 -23.62 4.43
N HIS A 556 -18.98 -22.84 4.20
CA HIS A 556 -20.37 -23.19 4.52
C HIS A 556 -21.16 -23.73 3.32
N GLY A 557 -20.48 -24.12 2.22
CA GLY A 557 -21.10 -24.73 1.05
C GLY A 557 -21.94 -23.76 0.19
N GLN A 558 -21.74 -22.44 0.36
CA GLN A 558 -22.42 -21.43 -0.43
C GLN A 558 -21.48 -20.86 -1.51
N ASP A 559 -22.02 -20.53 -2.68
CA ASP A 559 -21.32 -19.87 -3.78
C ASP A 559 -20.00 -20.57 -4.19
N VAL A 560 -19.96 -21.91 -4.11
CA VAL A 560 -18.74 -22.70 -4.38
C VAL A 560 -18.39 -22.69 -5.86
N GLY A 561 -17.35 -21.97 -6.22
CA GLY A 561 -16.87 -21.78 -7.59
C GLY A 561 -16.16 -20.42 -7.74
N PRO A 562 -15.77 -20.04 -8.96
CA PRO A 562 -15.17 -18.74 -9.21
C PRO A 562 -16.11 -17.57 -8.85
N VAL A 563 -15.60 -16.61 -8.09
CA VAL A 563 -16.32 -15.39 -7.71
C VAL A 563 -15.53 -14.15 -8.10
N LEU A 564 -16.24 -13.04 -8.29
CA LEU A 564 -15.65 -11.72 -8.43
C LEU A 564 -15.78 -10.95 -7.12
N VAL A 565 -14.70 -10.34 -6.66
CA VAL A 565 -14.69 -9.32 -5.61
C VAL A 565 -14.43 -7.98 -6.26
N ASN A 566 -15.46 -7.12 -6.24
CA ASN A 566 -15.36 -5.77 -6.77
C ASN A 566 -15.02 -4.76 -5.68
N SER A 567 -14.26 -3.73 -6.06
CA SER A 567 -14.00 -2.58 -5.20
C SER A 567 -13.86 -1.31 -6.04
N THR A 568 -14.62 -0.29 -5.67
CA THR A 568 -14.60 1.02 -6.34
C THR A 568 -14.31 2.12 -5.34
N SER A 569 -13.44 3.05 -5.74
CA SER A 569 -13.19 4.28 -4.97
C SER A 569 -14.05 5.42 -5.49
N LEU A 570 -14.43 6.33 -4.62
CA LEU A 570 -15.15 7.57 -5.00
C LEU A 570 -14.34 8.47 -5.95
N GLY A 571 -13.03 8.20 -6.13
CA GLY A 571 -12.17 8.83 -7.13
C GLY A 571 -12.23 8.19 -8.52
N GLY A 572 -13.06 7.14 -8.73
CA GLY A 572 -13.21 6.44 -10.00
C GLY A 572 -12.14 5.40 -10.30
N THR A 573 -11.42 4.93 -9.29
CA THR A 573 -10.56 3.74 -9.42
C THR A 573 -11.37 2.50 -9.14
N ASN A 574 -11.30 1.52 -10.04
CA ASN A 574 -12.07 0.28 -10.00
C ASN A 574 -11.14 -0.92 -9.98
N PHE A 575 -11.35 -1.83 -9.05
CA PHE A 575 -10.69 -3.13 -8.96
C PHE A 575 -11.70 -4.25 -9.14
N ALA A 576 -11.25 -5.33 -9.76
CA ALA A 576 -11.93 -6.60 -9.78
C ALA A 576 -10.91 -7.71 -9.53
N ILE A 577 -11.25 -8.65 -8.64
CA ILE A 577 -10.40 -9.76 -8.25
C ILE A 577 -11.19 -11.05 -8.43
N VAL A 578 -10.63 -12.02 -9.14
CA VAL A 578 -11.21 -13.35 -9.33
C VAL A 578 -10.61 -14.30 -8.31
N LEU A 579 -11.45 -14.85 -7.44
CA LEU A 579 -11.10 -15.86 -6.46
C LEU A 579 -11.79 -17.19 -6.82
N ALA A 580 -11.14 -18.29 -6.54
CA ALA A 580 -11.76 -19.62 -6.64
C ALA A 580 -11.36 -20.49 -5.44
N PRO A 581 -12.21 -21.48 -5.05
CA PRO A 581 -11.78 -22.53 -4.14
C PRO A 581 -10.54 -23.22 -4.71
N TYR A 582 -9.57 -23.50 -3.85
CA TYR A 582 -8.37 -24.17 -4.29
C TYR A 582 -8.68 -25.63 -4.65
N ALA A 583 -8.24 -26.05 -5.82
CA ALA A 583 -8.25 -27.44 -6.27
C ALA A 583 -6.80 -27.89 -6.52
N ASP A 584 -6.41 -29.06 -5.96
CA ASP A 584 -5.07 -29.64 -6.10
C ASP A 584 -4.68 -29.98 -7.55
#